data_08c5849315fc5886bfa1d20b0c4511d7
#
_entry.id   08c5849315fc5886bfa1d20b0c4511d7
#
_cell.length_a   1.000
_cell.length_b   1.000
_cell.length_c   1.000
_cell.angle_alpha   90.00
_cell.angle_beta   90.00
_cell.angle_gamma   90.00
#
_symmetry.space_group_name_H-M   'P 1'
#
loop_
_entity.id
_entity.type
_entity.pdbx_description
1 polymer ?
#
loop_
_entity_poly.entity_id
_entity_poly.type
_entity_poly.pdbx_seq_one_letter_code
_entity_poly.pdbx_strand_id
1 'polypeptide(L)'
;MAKGLDVGTMNIISATKGDGSISFAQQRNAFLEMEANDLTQHMLDNAKVLYTQRGSSMNVLGEDAFKFSNVFNKSIRRPMKQGIISPDEKDSIPMIKLIIERVLGAPETKDETLFISVPANPVDNKLNVLYHSKTIEALSKKLGYNTFTIDEGLSVVYSELSDSNFTGVGVSVGAGMTNVTVAYMATPIVSFSIARGGDWIDEQVAVATGMAKERITVIKETDFSLGAEYELGSIQGALAVYYDALLTYVLQHLKRKLSETAPPDAEFQVAIAGGSTRARGFVDMFEKRMAETSLPIKISSVKKARYISHSGSDSRDPLYAIARGCLIAALTKEATLHSEAQIQNPAATEALAAEDED
;
A
#
# COMPACT_ATOMS: atom_id res chain seq x y z
N MET A 1 3.05 20.71 8.43
CA MET A 1 2.78 19.95 7.18
C MET A 1 2.68 18.48 7.52
N ALA A 2 1.96 17.71 6.70
CA ALA A 2 1.72 16.30 6.97
C ALA A 2 2.06 15.46 5.75
N LYS A 3 2.52 14.23 5.99
CA LYS A 3 2.80 13.24 4.93
C LYS A 3 2.16 11.89 5.24
N GLY A 4 1.86 11.14 4.18
CA GLY A 4 1.45 9.74 4.25
C GLY A 4 2.51 8.85 3.60
N LEU A 5 2.76 7.67 4.17
CA LEU A 5 3.71 6.70 3.64
C LEU A 5 3.08 5.31 3.61
N ASP A 6 3.04 4.71 2.43
CA ASP A 6 2.73 3.31 2.21
C ASP A 6 4.01 2.51 1.97
N VAL A 7 4.30 1.54 2.84
CA VAL A 7 5.48 0.67 2.75
C VAL A 7 5.05 -0.72 2.31
N GLY A 8 4.74 -0.83 1.01
CA GLY A 8 4.25 -2.07 0.44
C GLY A 8 5.35 -3.03 -0.04
N THR A 9 4.98 -4.30 -0.22
CA THR A 9 5.89 -5.36 -0.69
C THR A 9 6.48 -5.08 -2.08
N MET A 10 5.71 -4.44 -2.98
CA MET A 10 6.13 -4.16 -4.36
C MET A 10 6.53 -2.70 -4.56
N ASN A 11 5.87 -1.78 -3.88
CA ASN A 11 6.11 -0.34 -4.02
C ASN A 11 6.15 0.31 -2.64
N ILE A 12 6.97 1.36 -2.51
CA ILE A 12 6.94 2.31 -1.40
C ILE A 12 6.48 3.64 -1.98
N ILE A 13 5.44 4.25 -1.38
CA ILE A 13 4.77 5.43 -1.92
C ILE A 13 4.58 6.45 -0.81
N SER A 14 5.01 7.69 -1.04
CA SER A 14 4.65 8.82 -0.18
C SER A 14 3.59 9.70 -0.83
N ALA A 15 2.74 10.30 0.00
CA ALA A 15 1.75 11.29 -0.39
C ALA A 15 1.98 12.58 0.42
N THR A 16 1.93 13.72 -0.27
CA THR A 16 2.13 15.05 0.32
C THR A 16 1.06 16.00 -0.22
N LYS A 17 0.52 16.87 0.65
CA LYS A 17 -0.41 17.91 0.22
C LYS A 17 0.40 19.11 -0.28
N GLY A 18 0.25 19.44 -1.55
CA GLY A 18 0.72 20.69 -2.14
C GLY A 18 -0.39 21.74 -2.24
N ASP A 19 -0.13 22.82 -2.96
CA ASP A 19 -1.10 23.90 -3.20
C ASP A 19 -2.29 23.40 -4.06
N GLY A 20 -3.35 22.94 -3.38
CA GLY A 20 -4.61 22.52 -3.99
C GLY A 20 -4.63 21.07 -4.53
N SER A 21 -3.53 20.32 -4.48
CA SER A 21 -3.47 18.92 -4.95
C SER A 21 -2.62 18.03 -4.06
N ILE A 22 -2.80 16.71 -4.18
CA ILE A 22 -1.93 15.71 -3.54
C ILE A 22 -0.90 15.26 -4.57
N SER A 23 0.37 15.33 -4.20
CA SER A 23 1.48 14.78 -4.96
C SER A 23 1.94 13.44 -4.38
N PHE A 24 2.45 12.56 -5.25
CA PHE A 24 2.96 11.25 -4.87
C PHE A 24 4.39 11.08 -5.35
N ALA A 25 5.24 10.51 -4.49
CA ALA A 25 6.53 9.96 -4.91
C ALA A 25 6.50 8.45 -4.70
N GLN A 26 6.94 7.71 -5.71
CA GLN A 26 6.90 6.25 -5.72
C GLN A 26 8.26 5.66 -6.08
N GLN A 27 8.58 4.53 -5.47
CA GLN A 27 9.69 3.70 -5.87
C GLN A 27 9.35 2.21 -5.71
N ARG A 28 9.85 1.36 -6.63
CA ARG A 28 9.76 -0.10 -6.47
C ARG A 28 10.54 -0.54 -5.24
N ASN A 29 9.96 -1.41 -4.43
CA ASN A 29 10.63 -2.00 -3.26
C ASN A 29 11.45 -3.22 -3.69
N ALA A 30 12.53 -2.96 -4.41
CA ALA A 30 13.37 -3.97 -5.02
C ALA A 30 14.80 -3.45 -5.18
N PHE A 31 15.76 -4.36 -5.29
CA PHE A 31 17.15 -4.05 -5.61
C PHE A 31 17.83 -5.14 -6.41
N LEU A 32 18.88 -4.78 -7.12
CA LEU A 32 19.73 -5.67 -7.90
C LEU A 32 21.16 -5.56 -7.44
N GLU A 33 21.75 -6.71 -7.05
CA GLU A 33 23.16 -6.76 -6.65
C GLU A 33 24.07 -6.94 -7.86
N MET A 34 25.06 -6.05 -7.97
CA MET A 34 26.09 -6.05 -9.00
C MET A 34 27.46 -6.05 -8.34
N GLU A 35 28.48 -6.54 -9.04
CA GLU A 35 29.87 -6.47 -8.58
C GLU A 35 30.37 -5.02 -8.63
N ALA A 36 31.01 -4.58 -7.54
CA ALA A 36 31.59 -3.26 -7.45
C ALA A 36 32.94 -3.22 -8.18
N ASN A 37 32.98 -2.50 -9.27
CA ASN A 37 34.20 -2.16 -10.01
C ASN A 37 34.01 -0.82 -10.73
N ASP A 38 35.09 -0.22 -11.20
CA ASP A 38 35.08 1.12 -11.82
C ASP A 38 34.12 1.18 -13.03
N LEU A 39 34.08 0.12 -13.84
CA LEU A 39 33.19 0.06 -15.02
C LEU A 39 31.72 0.09 -14.62
N THR A 40 31.34 -0.74 -13.63
CA THR A 40 29.98 -0.76 -13.08
C THR A 40 29.63 0.60 -12.50
N GLN A 41 30.53 1.22 -11.74
CA GLN A 41 30.29 2.54 -11.16
C GLN A 41 30.05 3.59 -12.24
N HIS A 42 30.95 3.72 -13.21
CA HIS A 42 30.82 4.67 -14.34
C HIS A 42 29.49 4.46 -15.11
N MET A 43 29.11 3.22 -15.32
CA MET A 43 27.84 2.89 -16.00
C MET A 43 26.64 3.39 -15.18
N LEU A 44 26.60 3.13 -13.87
CA LEU A 44 25.50 3.55 -13.00
C LEU A 44 25.43 5.08 -12.85
N ASP A 45 26.59 5.74 -12.73
CA ASP A 45 26.68 7.21 -12.67
C ASP A 45 26.19 7.86 -13.96
N ASN A 46 26.59 7.34 -15.12
CA ASN A 46 26.16 7.83 -16.43
C ASN A 46 24.66 7.63 -16.64
N ALA A 47 24.10 6.52 -16.14
CA ALA A 47 22.68 6.24 -16.20
C ALA A 47 21.85 7.03 -15.15
N LYS A 48 22.53 7.71 -14.20
CA LYS A 48 21.92 8.49 -13.10
C LYS A 48 20.92 7.68 -12.27
N VAL A 49 21.22 6.41 -12.06
CA VAL A 49 20.34 5.50 -11.28
C VAL A 49 20.63 5.60 -9.78
N LEU A 50 19.63 5.25 -8.98
CA LEU A 50 19.80 5.16 -7.53
C LEU A 50 20.51 3.86 -7.18
N TYR A 51 21.71 3.94 -6.60
CA TYR A 51 22.46 2.79 -6.12
C TYR A 51 23.18 3.08 -4.80
N THR A 52 23.63 2.03 -4.13
CA THR A 52 24.50 2.10 -2.95
C THR A 52 25.59 1.05 -3.06
N GLN A 53 26.78 1.39 -2.58
CA GLN A 53 27.91 0.46 -2.51
C GLN A 53 28.11 -0.05 -1.09
N ARG A 54 28.30 -1.37 -0.95
CA ARG A 54 28.62 -2.03 0.31
C ARG A 54 29.70 -3.09 0.06
N GLY A 55 30.92 -2.78 0.50
CA GLY A 55 32.08 -3.65 0.24
C GLY A 55 32.30 -3.86 -1.26
N SER A 56 32.32 -5.10 -1.70
CA SER A 56 32.50 -5.50 -3.10
C SER A 56 31.22 -5.55 -3.92
N SER A 57 30.08 -5.10 -3.39
CA SER A 57 28.79 -5.12 -4.08
C SER A 57 28.21 -3.72 -4.26
N MET A 58 27.63 -3.46 -5.42
CA MET A 58 26.75 -2.33 -5.72
C MET A 58 25.31 -2.81 -5.80
N ASN A 59 24.40 -2.13 -5.12
CA ASN A 59 22.97 -2.43 -5.13
C ASN A 59 22.22 -1.32 -5.86
N VAL A 60 21.70 -1.60 -7.04
CA VAL A 60 20.81 -0.72 -7.80
C VAL A 60 19.42 -0.84 -7.21
N LEU A 61 18.75 0.29 -6.92
CA LEU A 61 17.50 0.34 -6.18
C LEU A 61 16.31 0.69 -7.08
N GLY A 62 15.14 0.20 -6.70
CA GLY A 62 13.88 0.67 -7.25
C GLY A 62 13.58 0.19 -8.67
N GLU A 63 12.99 1.08 -9.48
CA GLU A 63 12.60 0.78 -10.87
C GLU A 63 13.80 0.42 -11.75
N ASP A 64 14.95 1.05 -11.50
CA ASP A 64 16.14 0.79 -12.28
C ASP A 64 16.71 -0.62 -12.03
N ALA A 65 16.47 -1.20 -10.84
CA ALA A 65 16.80 -2.60 -10.59
C ALA A 65 16.14 -3.54 -11.61
N PHE A 66 14.88 -3.29 -11.98
CA PHE A 66 14.16 -4.07 -13.00
C PHE A 66 14.75 -3.89 -14.39
N LYS A 67 15.09 -2.66 -14.79
CA LYS A 67 15.72 -2.39 -16.09
C LYS A 67 17.07 -3.11 -16.21
N PHE A 68 17.91 -2.99 -15.19
CA PHE A 68 19.24 -3.61 -15.20
C PHE A 68 19.18 -5.13 -15.04
N SER A 69 18.20 -5.69 -14.32
CA SER A 69 18.02 -7.14 -14.21
C SER A 69 17.84 -7.81 -15.57
N ASN A 70 17.02 -7.19 -16.43
CA ASN A 70 16.79 -7.66 -17.79
C ASN A 70 18.06 -7.57 -18.67
N VAL A 71 18.83 -6.47 -18.53
CA VAL A 71 20.07 -6.27 -19.31
C VAL A 71 21.16 -7.26 -18.91
N PHE A 72 21.33 -7.51 -17.61
CA PHE A 72 22.38 -8.36 -17.07
C PHE A 72 21.95 -9.79 -16.76
N ASN A 73 20.71 -10.15 -17.05
CA ASN A 73 20.09 -11.46 -16.76
C ASN A 73 20.34 -11.90 -15.32
N LYS A 74 20.12 -10.97 -14.38
CA LYS A 74 20.27 -11.19 -12.93
C LYS A 74 18.93 -11.12 -12.24
N SER A 75 18.76 -11.92 -11.18
CA SER A 75 17.54 -11.93 -10.37
C SER A 75 17.43 -10.71 -9.47
N ILE A 76 16.23 -10.14 -9.43
CA ILE A 76 15.86 -9.07 -8.51
C ILE A 76 15.70 -9.63 -7.11
N ARG A 77 16.19 -8.89 -6.11
CA ARG A 77 15.96 -9.16 -4.69
C ARG A 77 14.92 -8.19 -4.14
N ARG A 78 14.08 -8.65 -3.23
CA ARG A 78 13.01 -7.84 -2.63
C ARG A 78 13.17 -7.80 -1.11
N PRO A 79 13.23 -6.60 -0.51
CA PRO A 79 13.38 -6.44 0.93
C PRO A 79 12.18 -6.93 1.73
N MET A 80 11.01 -7.03 1.10
CA MET A 80 9.77 -7.46 1.75
C MET A 80 9.16 -8.68 1.06
N LYS A 81 8.51 -9.52 1.87
CA LYS A 81 7.76 -10.70 1.44
C LYS A 81 6.49 -10.81 2.28
N GLN A 82 5.37 -11.15 1.65
CA GLN A 82 4.08 -11.31 2.35
C GLN A 82 3.72 -10.13 3.26
N GLY A 83 3.90 -8.90 2.78
CA GLY A 83 3.52 -7.68 3.50
C GLY A 83 4.45 -7.21 4.61
N ILE A 84 5.51 -7.97 4.95
CA ILE A 84 6.45 -7.61 6.01
C ILE A 84 7.91 -7.64 5.54
N ILE A 85 8.82 -7.08 6.34
CA ILE A 85 10.27 -7.20 6.14
C ILE A 85 10.62 -8.68 6.02
N SER A 86 11.32 -9.04 4.92
CA SER A 86 11.67 -10.44 4.65
C SER A 86 12.75 -10.91 5.63
N PRO A 87 12.50 -11.98 6.40
CA PRO A 87 13.52 -12.56 7.27
C PRO A 87 14.63 -13.25 6.48
N ASP A 88 14.34 -13.67 5.25
CA ASP A 88 15.27 -14.39 4.38
C ASP A 88 16.24 -13.45 3.63
N GLU A 89 15.96 -12.13 3.66
CA GLU A 89 16.73 -11.11 2.94
C GLU A 89 17.58 -10.28 3.92
N LYS A 90 18.89 -10.59 3.98
CA LYS A 90 19.86 -9.97 4.92
C LYS A 90 20.00 -8.44 4.76
N ASP A 91 19.75 -7.93 3.55
CA ASP A 91 19.88 -6.50 3.22
C ASP A 91 18.55 -5.75 3.27
N SER A 92 17.46 -6.37 3.75
CA SER A 92 16.10 -5.81 3.79
C SER A 92 16.06 -4.41 4.39
N ILE A 93 16.49 -4.26 5.63
CA ILE A 93 16.37 -3.00 6.38
C ILE A 93 17.20 -1.87 5.73
N PRO A 94 18.48 -2.06 5.36
CA PRO A 94 19.24 -1.04 4.66
C PRO A 94 18.61 -0.60 3.34
N MET A 95 18.06 -1.53 2.56
CA MET A 95 17.44 -1.21 1.27
C MET A 95 16.12 -0.46 1.46
N ILE A 96 15.25 -0.91 2.36
CA ILE A 96 14.00 -0.21 2.70
C ILE A 96 14.29 1.21 3.18
N LYS A 97 15.29 1.39 4.06
CA LYS A 97 15.68 2.70 4.56
C LYS A 97 16.01 3.66 3.41
N LEU A 98 16.87 3.24 2.48
CA LEU A 98 17.29 4.08 1.35
C LEU A 98 16.11 4.43 0.42
N ILE A 99 15.18 3.48 0.21
CA ILE A 99 14.00 3.71 -0.61
C ILE A 99 13.05 4.69 0.10
N ILE A 100 12.83 4.53 1.40
CA ILE A 100 12.01 5.46 2.21
C ILE A 100 12.62 6.87 2.18
N GLU A 101 13.93 7.01 2.40
CA GLU A 101 14.64 8.30 2.31
C GLU A 101 14.43 8.97 0.95
N ARG A 102 14.45 8.18 -0.13
CA ARG A 102 14.25 8.69 -1.48
C ARG A 102 12.85 9.19 -1.77
N VAL A 103 11.81 8.47 -1.32
CA VAL A 103 10.40 8.84 -1.60
C VAL A 103 9.84 9.85 -0.62
N LEU A 104 10.32 9.85 0.62
CA LEU A 104 9.81 10.70 1.69
C LEU A 104 10.56 12.04 1.78
N GLY A 105 11.87 12.03 1.51
CA GLY A 105 12.76 13.18 1.73
C GLY A 105 12.99 13.47 3.21
N ALA A 106 13.60 14.61 3.48
CA ALA A 106 13.69 15.16 4.84
C ALA A 106 12.37 15.86 5.21
N PRO A 107 12.02 15.95 6.51
CA PRO A 107 10.89 16.75 6.94
C PRO A 107 11.14 18.24 6.64
N GLU A 108 10.11 18.93 6.18
CA GLU A 108 10.19 20.36 5.84
C GLU A 108 10.10 21.25 7.09
N THR A 109 9.44 20.74 8.13
CA THR A 109 9.34 21.39 9.44
C THR A 109 9.73 20.44 10.55
N LYS A 110 10.16 20.97 11.69
CA LYS A 110 10.46 20.15 12.86
C LYS A 110 9.20 19.38 13.29
N ASP A 111 9.35 18.08 13.55
CA ASP A 111 8.27 17.19 14.01
C ASP A 111 7.09 17.09 13.01
N GLU A 112 7.36 17.20 11.70
CA GLU A 112 6.35 17.02 10.65
C GLU A 112 5.62 15.68 10.83
N THR A 113 4.27 15.73 10.83
CA THR A 113 3.44 14.55 11.08
C THR A 113 3.49 13.57 9.92
N LEU A 114 3.82 12.32 10.21
CA LEU A 114 3.83 11.22 9.25
C LEU A 114 2.95 10.08 9.72
N PHE A 115 1.99 9.65 8.89
CA PHE A 115 1.30 8.39 9.07
C PHE A 115 1.86 7.33 8.12
N ILE A 116 2.11 6.13 8.66
CA ILE A 116 2.64 4.98 7.92
C ILE A 116 1.58 3.88 7.92
N SER A 117 1.30 3.32 6.73
CA SER A 117 0.49 2.11 6.63
C SER A 117 1.22 0.91 7.25
N VAL A 118 0.49 0.10 7.98
CA VAL A 118 0.96 -1.18 8.51
C VAL A 118 -0.09 -2.24 8.25
N PRO A 119 0.31 -3.49 7.96
CA PRO A 119 -0.67 -4.56 7.81
C PRO A 119 -1.34 -4.87 9.15
N ALA A 120 -2.61 -5.24 9.11
CA ALA A 120 -3.28 -5.86 10.24
C ALA A 120 -2.70 -7.27 10.50
N ASN A 121 -3.02 -7.88 11.65
CA ASN A 121 -2.56 -9.22 11.95
C ASN A 121 -3.16 -10.24 10.98
N PRO A 122 -2.35 -11.10 10.33
CA PRO A 122 -2.83 -12.12 9.41
C PRO A 122 -3.58 -13.22 10.15
N VAL A 123 -4.68 -13.68 9.53
CA VAL A 123 -5.52 -14.75 10.09
C VAL A 123 -5.14 -16.14 9.60
N ASP A 124 -4.26 -16.22 8.60
CA ASP A 124 -3.87 -17.45 7.91
C ASP A 124 -2.37 -17.75 7.99
N ASN A 125 -1.59 -16.89 8.64
CA ASN A 125 -0.15 -17.08 8.81
C ASN A 125 0.36 -16.44 10.11
N LYS A 126 1.45 -16.95 10.65
CA LYS A 126 2.13 -16.39 11.83
C LYS A 126 3.29 -15.48 11.40
N LEU A 127 2.96 -14.28 10.95
CA LEU A 127 3.95 -13.27 10.55
C LEU A 127 4.24 -12.29 11.68
N ASN A 128 5.48 -11.79 11.76
CA ASN A 128 5.87 -10.84 12.79
C ASN A 128 5.57 -9.38 12.34
N VAL A 129 4.28 -9.05 12.29
CA VAL A 129 3.80 -7.71 11.92
C VAL A 129 4.32 -6.64 12.90
N LEU A 130 4.41 -6.96 14.19
CA LEU A 130 4.90 -6.02 15.20
C LEU A 130 6.35 -5.59 14.93
N TYR A 131 7.23 -6.54 14.60
CA TYR A 131 8.62 -6.22 14.27
C TYR A 131 8.71 -5.32 13.03
N HIS A 132 7.96 -5.65 11.98
CA HIS A 132 7.86 -4.83 10.78
C HIS A 132 7.42 -3.40 11.11
N SER A 133 6.27 -3.25 11.77
CA SER A 133 5.70 -1.94 12.14
C SER A 133 6.68 -1.10 12.95
N LYS A 134 7.27 -1.67 14.00
CA LYS A 134 8.21 -0.94 14.86
C LYS A 134 9.52 -0.59 14.16
N THR A 135 9.99 -1.41 13.23
CA THR A 135 11.19 -1.13 12.45
C THR A 135 10.95 0.05 11.49
N ILE A 136 9.84 0.06 10.75
CA ILE A 136 9.50 1.16 9.83
C ILE A 136 9.26 2.46 10.62
N GLU A 137 8.53 2.39 11.73
CA GLU A 137 8.33 3.53 12.64
C GLU A 137 9.67 4.11 13.13
N ALA A 138 10.60 3.26 13.57
CA ALA A 138 11.91 3.68 14.02
C ALA A 138 12.78 4.30 12.90
N LEU A 139 12.71 3.78 11.68
CA LEU A 139 13.40 4.35 10.51
C LEU A 139 12.88 5.76 10.23
N SER A 140 11.58 5.97 10.23
CA SER A 140 10.95 7.26 9.93
C SER A 140 11.20 8.29 11.03
N LYS A 141 11.18 7.89 12.31
CA LYS A 141 11.58 8.74 13.44
C LYS A 141 13.05 9.19 13.35
N LYS A 142 13.95 8.30 12.89
CA LYS A 142 15.37 8.66 12.64
C LYS A 142 15.55 9.68 11.53
N LEU A 143 14.59 9.78 10.59
CA LEU A 143 14.58 10.82 9.57
C LEU A 143 14.04 12.16 10.08
N GLY A 144 13.53 12.24 11.31
CA GLY A 144 13.05 13.46 11.96
C GLY A 144 11.54 13.66 11.93
N TYR A 145 10.76 12.64 11.52
CA TYR A 145 9.29 12.72 11.49
C TYR A 145 8.66 12.38 12.83
N ASN A 146 7.57 13.08 13.18
CA ASN A 146 6.64 12.64 14.22
C ASN A 146 5.71 11.57 13.64
N THR A 147 6.00 10.30 13.93
CA THR A 147 5.47 9.15 13.20
C THR A 147 4.36 8.44 13.95
N PHE A 148 3.26 8.17 13.25
CA PHE A 148 2.11 7.37 13.67
C PHE A 148 1.87 6.23 12.68
N THR A 149 1.13 5.20 13.11
CA THR A 149 0.77 4.06 12.26
C THR A 149 -0.73 3.95 12.09
N ILE A 150 -1.18 3.43 10.94
CA ILE A 150 -2.58 3.15 10.62
C ILE A 150 -2.66 1.84 9.82
N ASP A 151 -3.70 1.03 10.08
CA ASP A 151 -3.93 -0.19 9.31
C ASP A 151 -4.16 0.11 7.82
N GLU A 152 -3.59 -0.70 6.91
CA GLU A 152 -3.75 -0.52 5.45
C GLU A 152 -5.23 -0.49 5.03
N GLY A 153 -6.07 -1.39 5.57
CA GLY A 153 -7.51 -1.39 5.25
C GLY A 153 -8.22 -0.12 5.76
N LEU A 154 -7.83 0.39 6.93
CA LEU A 154 -8.37 1.66 7.45
C LEU A 154 -7.89 2.85 6.62
N SER A 155 -6.66 2.81 6.10
CA SER A 155 -6.17 3.85 5.17
C SER A 155 -7.04 3.92 3.91
N VAL A 156 -7.53 2.79 3.39
CA VAL A 156 -8.48 2.77 2.26
C VAL A 156 -9.80 3.44 2.64
N VAL A 157 -10.31 3.21 3.86
CA VAL A 157 -11.51 3.90 4.38
C VAL A 157 -11.29 5.41 4.42
N TYR A 158 -10.17 5.88 4.96
CA TYR A 158 -9.83 7.32 4.99
C TYR A 158 -9.68 7.92 3.60
N SER A 159 -9.12 7.17 2.66
CA SER A 159 -8.94 7.62 1.28
C SER A 159 -10.26 7.80 0.52
N GLU A 160 -11.22 6.86 0.70
CA GLU A 160 -12.33 6.70 -0.24
C GLU A 160 -13.71 6.91 0.37
N LEU A 161 -13.86 6.91 1.71
CA LEU A 161 -15.16 6.84 2.37
C LEU A 161 -15.47 8.07 3.23
N SER A 162 -14.90 9.23 2.90
CA SER A 162 -15.21 10.50 3.58
C SER A 162 -16.70 10.86 3.48
N ASP A 163 -17.29 10.64 2.30
CA ASP A 163 -18.71 10.96 2.03
C ASP A 163 -19.70 10.09 2.83
N SER A 164 -19.26 8.93 3.30
CA SER A 164 -20.03 8.05 4.20
C SER A 164 -19.62 8.20 5.67
N ASN A 165 -19.03 9.34 6.03
CA ASN A 165 -18.50 9.60 7.37
C ASN A 165 -17.54 8.50 7.85
N PHE A 166 -16.65 8.04 6.94
CA PHE A 166 -15.69 6.97 7.17
C PHE A 166 -16.33 5.68 7.69
N THR A 167 -17.57 5.38 7.25
CA THR A 167 -18.28 4.15 7.55
C THR A 167 -18.26 3.26 6.32
N GLY A 168 -17.64 2.08 6.43
CA GLY A 168 -17.53 1.14 5.32
C GLY A 168 -16.46 0.09 5.51
N VAL A 169 -16.20 -0.65 4.43
CA VAL A 169 -15.20 -1.71 4.36
C VAL A 169 -14.08 -1.26 3.42
N GLY A 170 -12.87 -1.11 3.96
CA GLY A 170 -11.66 -0.89 3.18
C GLY A 170 -10.96 -2.21 2.89
N VAL A 171 -10.70 -2.50 1.61
CA VAL A 171 -10.00 -3.69 1.14
C VAL A 171 -8.77 -3.27 0.33
N SER A 172 -7.58 -3.60 0.81
CA SER A 172 -6.32 -3.43 0.08
C SER A 172 -5.84 -4.78 -0.42
N VAL A 173 -5.74 -4.96 -1.74
CA VAL A 173 -5.15 -6.16 -2.36
C VAL A 173 -3.78 -5.81 -2.92
N GLY A 174 -2.76 -5.96 -2.08
CA GLY A 174 -1.37 -5.69 -2.41
C GLY A 174 -0.68 -6.84 -3.17
N ALA A 175 0.63 -6.73 -3.35
CA ALA A 175 1.43 -7.81 -3.91
C ALA A 175 1.61 -8.93 -2.88
N GLY A 176 2.03 -8.62 -1.67
CA GLY A 176 2.37 -9.61 -0.64
C GLY A 176 1.20 -10.01 0.26
N MET A 177 0.18 -9.17 0.41
CA MET A 177 -0.86 -9.34 1.42
C MET A 177 -2.18 -8.69 0.98
N THR A 178 -3.29 -9.19 1.51
CA THR A 178 -4.60 -8.53 1.43
C THR A 178 -5.02 -8.08 2.82
N ASN A 179 -5.34 -6.79 2.98
CA ASN A 179 -5.79 -6.20 4.25
C ASN A 179 -7.26 -5.79 4.15
N VAL A 180 -8.02 -6.05 5.20
CA VAL A 180 -9.45 -5.73 5.29
C VAL A 180 -9.74 -5.05 6.62
N THR A 181 -10.39 -3.90 6.57
CA THR A 181 -10.90 -3.21 7.76
C THR A 181 -12.35 -2.83 7.55
N VAL A 182 -13.20 -3.19 8.50
CA VAL A 182 -14.56 -2.67 8.61
C VAL A 182 -14.54 -1.55 9.64
N ALA A 183 -14.94 -0.35 9.25
CA ALA A 183 -14.97 0.81 10.12
C ALA A 183 -16.38 1.40 10.22
N TYR A 184 -16.69 1.95 11.38
CA TYR A 184 -17.87 2.75 11.64
C TYR A 184 -17.48 4.09 12.22
N MET A 185 -17.79 5.18 11.54
CA MET A 185 -17.43 6.55 11.93
C MET A 185 -15.92 6.65 12.26
N ALA A 186 -15.07 6.24 11.31
CA ALA A 186 -13.61 6.20 11.41
C ALA A 186 -13.02 5.23 12.46
N THR A 187 -13.87 4.52 13.23
CA THR A 187 -13.42 3.56 14.25
C THR A 187 -13.40 2.15 13.67
N PRO A 188 -12.27 1.44 13.65
CA PRO A 188 -12.22 0.07 13.17
C PRO A 188 -12.99 -0.88 14.11
N ILE A 189 -13.93 -1.65 13.54
CA ILE A 189 -14.69 -2.70 14.23
C ILE A 189 -14.00 -4.05 14.03
N VAL A 190 -13.56 -4.31 12.81
CA VAL A 190 -12.85 -5.51 12.40
C VAL A 190 -11.64 -5.09 11.58
N SER A 191 -10.44 -5.59 11.92
CA SER A 191 -9.25 -5.48 11.09
C SER A 191 -8.52 -6.82 11.06
N PHE A 192 -8.18 -7.28 9.86
CA PHE A 192 -7.36 -8.47 9.66
C PHE A 192 -6.64 -8.40 8.32
N SER A 193 -5.62 -9.23 8.18
CA SER A 193 -4.98 -9.45 6.89
C SER A 193 -4.94 -10.94 6.53
N ILE A 194 -4.61 -11.19 5.29
CA ILE A 194 -4.38 -12.51 4.71
C ILE A 194 -3.02 -12.47 4.03
N ALA A 195 -2.13 -13.41 4.34
CA ALA A 195 -0.77 -13.48 3.80
C ALA A 195 -0.76 -13.95 2.33
N ARG A 196 -1.74 -13.51 1.55
CA ARG A 196 -1.93 -13.76 0.11
C ARG A 196 -2.27 -12.45 -0.58
N GLY A 197 -1.63 -12.24 -1.74
CA GLY A 197 -1.87 -11.10 -2.61
C GLY A 197 -1.48 -11.45 -4.05
N GLY A 198 -1.07 -10.47 -4.83
CA GLY A 198 -0.66 -10.68 -6.23
C GLY A 198 0.50 -11.64 -6.40
N ASP A 199 1.46 -11.66 -5.47
CA ASP A 199 2.61 -12.57 -5.50
C ASP A 199 2.20 -14.03 -5.27
N TRP A 200 1.20 -14.26 -4.41
CA TRP A 200 0.64 -15.60 -4.19
C TRP A 200 -0.05 -16.10 -5.45
N ILE A 201 -0.81 -15.26 -6.15
CA ILE A 201 -1.43 -15.62 -7.44
C ILE A 201 -0.34 -16.03 -8.44
N ASP A 202 0.71 -15.22 -8.60
CA ASP A 202 1.81 -15.50 -9.52
C ASP A 202 2.52 -16.81 -9.19
N GLU A 203 2.76 -17.09 -7.92
CA GLU A 203 3.37 -18.32 -7.43
C GLU A 203 2.51 -19.55 -7.73
N GLN A 204 1.20 -19.47 -7.48
CA GLN A 204 0.30 -20.59 -7.74
C GLN A 204 0.17 -20.88 -9.25
N VAL A 205 0.10 -19.84 -10.07
CA VAL A 205 0.08 -20.00 -11.53
C VAL A 205 1.41 -20.56 -12.05
N ALA A 206 2.54 -20.13 -11.49
CA ALA A 206 3.86 -20.68 -11.81
C ALA A 206 3.93 -22.18 -11.53
N VAL A 207 3.46 -22.61 -10.38
CA VAL A 207 3.38 -24.04 -10.00
C VAL A 207 2.46 -24.82 -10.94
N ALA A 208 1.28 -24.25 -11.28
CA ALA A 208 0.29 -24.93 -12.11
C ALA A 208 0.69 -25.05 -13.57
N THR A 209 1.47 -24.08 -14.10
CA THR A 209 1.80 -24.01 -15.54
C THR A 209 3.24 -24.33 -15.87
N GLY A 210 4.13 -24.42 -14.86
CA GLY A 210 5.58 -24.56 -15.07
C GLY A 210 6.26 -23.32 -15.66
N MET A 211 5.55 -22.19 -15.76
CA MET A 211 6.09 -20.92 -16.28
C MET A 211 6.84 -20.15 -15.21
N ALA A 212 7.88 -19.40 -15.59
CA ALA A 212 8.58 -18.52 -14.66
C ALA A 212 7.66 -17.44 -14.09
N LYS A 213 7.73 -17.19 -12.77
CA LYS A 213 6.88 -16.23 -12.04
C LYS A 213 6.95 -14.83 -12.64
N GLU A 214 8.13 -14.37 -13.03
CA GLU A 214 8.34 -13.04 -13.60
C GLU A 214 7.54 -12.84 -14.90
N ARG A 215 7.46 -13.89 -15.74
CA ARG A 215 6.67 -13.86 -16.96
C ARG A 215 5.18 -13.83 -16.67
N ILE A 216 4.72 -14.57 -15.66
CA ILE A 216 3.33 -14.54 -15.19
C ILE A 216 2.95 -13.15 -14.69
N THR A 217 3.82 -12.52 -13.89
CA THR A 217 3.61 -11.14 -13.42
C THR A 217 3.43 -10.17 -14.58
N VAL A 218 4.26 -10.26 -15.63
CA VAL A 218 4.12 -9.42 -16.82
C VAL A 218 2.78 -9.66 -17.51
N ILE A 219 2.40 -10.91 -17.77
CA ILE A 219 1.11 -11.25 -18.41
C ILE A 219 -0.06 -10.72 -17.58
N LYS A 220 -0.02 -10.91 -16.24
CA LYS A 220 -1.03 -10.41 -15.31
C LYS A 220 -1.19 -8.89 -15.38
N GLU A 221 -0.09 -8.16 -15.52
CA GLU A 221 -0.11 -6.68 -15.52
C GLU A 221 -0.44 -6.08 -16.89
N THR A 222 -0.21 -6.81 -18.01
CA THR A 222 -0.32 -6.27 -19.38
C THR A 222 -1.41 -6.89 -20.23
N ASP A 223 -1.65 -8.20 -20.11
CA ASP A 223 -2.49 -8.99 -21.03
C ASP A 223 -3.49 -9.89 -20.31
N PHE A 224 -4.10 -9.38 -19.25
CA PHE A 224 -5.07 -10.13 -18.46
C PHE A 224 -6.33 -9.31 -18.12
N SER A 225 -7.49 -9.97 -18.19
CA SER A 225 -8.79 -9.39 -17.81
C SER A 225 -9.65 -10.46 -17.12
N LEU A 226 -10.10 -10.19 -15.92
CA LEU A 226 -11.08 -11.02 -15.24
C LEU A 226 -12.43 -10.92 -15.96
N GLY A 227 -13.14 -12.03 -16.09
CA GLY A 227 -14.43 -12.10 -16.78
C GLY A 227 -14.34 -12.39 -18.27
N ALA A 228 -13.14 -12.42 -18.87
CA ALA A 228 -12.96 -12.96 -20.21
C ALA A 228 -13.00 -14.49 -20.18
N GLU A 229 -13.43 -15.10 -21.29
CA GLU A 229 -13.32 -16.55 -21.49
C GLU A 229 -11.88 -16.90 -21.88
N TYR A 230 -11.29 -17.85 -21.18
CA TYR A 230 -9.95 -18.36 -21.45
C TYR A 230 -9.96 -19.87 -21.65
N GLU A 231 -9.10 -20.34 -22.51
CA GLU A 231 -8.91 -21.79 -22.73
C GLU A 231 -8.40 -22.46 -21.44
N LEU A 232 -8.87 -23.68 -21.22
CA LEU A 232 -8.38 -24.53 -20.12
C LEU A 232 -6.89 -24.80 -20.29
N GLY A 233 -6.12 -24.60 -19.23
CA GLY A 233 -4.66 -24.75 -19.23
C GLY A 233 -3.88 -23.52 -19.71
N SER A 234 -4.54 -22.46 -20.16
CA SER A 234 -3.86 -21.20 -20.47
C SER A 234 -3.41 -20.49 -19.19
N ILE A 235 -2.38 -19.63 -19.28
CA ILE A 235 -1.90 -18.81 -18.15
C ILE A 235 -3.00 -17.87 -17.66
N GLN A 236 -3.71 -17.23 -18.57
CA GLN A 236 -4.82 -16.33 -18.25
C GLN A 236 -5.97 -17.07 -17.55
N GLY A 237 -6.29 -18.30 -17.99
CA GLY A 237 -7.26 -19.16 -17.30
C GLY A 237 -6.81 -19.52 -15.89
N ALA A 238 -5.55 -19.86 -15.68
CA ALA A 238 -4.99 -20.13 -14.36
C ALA A 238 -5.01 -18.86 -13.48
N LEU A 239 -4.65 -17.68 -14.03
CA LEU A 239 -4.76 -16.40 -13.32
C LEU A 239 -6.19 -16.14 -12.85
N ALA A 240 -7.19 -16.33 -13.71
CA ALA A 240 -8.60 -16.15 -13.35
C ALA A 240 -9.03 -17.06 -12.19
N VAL A 241 -8.62 -18.33 -12.22
CA VAL A 241 -8.90 -19.30 -11.12
C VAL A 241 -8.29 -18.84 -9.80
N TYR A 242 -7.04 -18.38 -9.79
CA TYR A 242 -6.38 -17.98 -8.53
C TYR A 242 -6.82 -16.60 -8.03
N TYR A 243 -7.23 -15.67 -8.89
CA TYR A 243 -7.92 -14.45 -8.47
C TYR A 243 -9.26 -14.78 -7.79
N ASP A 244 -10.04 -15.66 -8.38
CA ASP A 244 -11.31 -16.12 -7.83
C ASP A 244 -11.14 -16.81 -6.46
N ALA A 245 -10.16 -17.69 -6.37
CA ALA A 245 -9.81 -18.37 -5.11
C ALA A 245 -9.37 -17.38 -4.02
N LEU A 246 -8.58 -16.35 -4.36
CA LEU A 246 -8.19 -15.30 -3.41
C LEU A 246 -9.41 -14.53 -2.92
N LEU A 247 -10.27 -14.04 -3.82
CA LEU A 247 -11.45 -13.26 -3.45
C LEU A 247 -12.43 -14.07 -2.59
N THR A 248 -12.68 -15.32 -2.97
CA THR A 248 -13.53 -16.24 -2.18
C THR A 248 -12.95 -16.41 -0.76
N TYR A 249 -11.65 -16.62 -0.65
CA TYR A 249 -10.98 -16.80 0.64
C TYR A 249 -11.07 -15.54 1.52
N VAL A 250 -10.82 -14.36 0.95
CA VAL A 250 -10.94 -13.07 1.65
C VAL A 250 -12.35 -12.86 2.19
N LEU A 251 -13.36 -13.06 1.34
CA LEU A 251 -14.77 -12.84 1.71
C LEU A 251 -15.27 -13.84 2.74
N GLN A 252 -14.82 -15.10 2.70
CA GLN A 252 -15.12 -16.09 3.74
C GLN A 252 -14.56 -15.68 5.11
N HIS A 253 -13.31 -15.16 5.14
CA HIS A 253 -12.73 -14.65 6.38
C HIS A 253 -13.45 -13.40 6.89
N LEU A 254 -13.84 -12.48 5.99
CA LEU A 254 -14.62 -11.31 6.34
C LEU A 254 -15.97 -11.71 6.96
N LYS A 255 -16.70 -12.66 6.32
CA LYS A 255 -17.96 -13.20 6.85
C LYS A 255 -17.79 -13.76 8.25
N ARG A 256 -16.78 -14.61 8.45
CA ARG A 256 -16.48 -15.19 9.76
C ARG A 256 -16.23 -14.12 10.81
N LYS A 257 -15.36 -13.15 10.52
CA LYS A 257 -15.03 -12.07 11.45
C LYS A 257 -16.22 -11.19 11.80
N LEU A 258 -17.05 -10.86 10.82
CA LEU A 258 -18.29 -10.13 11.05
C LEU A 258 -19.32 -10.92 11.87
N SER A 259 -19.36 -12.24 11.73
CA SER A 259 -20.25 -13.10 12.54
C SER A 259 -19.78 -13.21 14.01
N GLU A 260 -18.49 -13.01 14.27
CA GLU A 260 -17.92 -12.97 15.64
C GLU A 260 -18.10 -11.60 16.31
N THR A 261 -18.47 -10.57 15.53
CA THR A 261 -18.56 -9.18 15.97
C THR A 261 -20.00 -8.71 15.74
N ALA A 262 -20.63 -8.01 16.65
CA ALA A 262 -21.95 -7.43 16.44
C ALA A 262 -21.80 -6.03 15.78
N PRO A 263 -21.68 -5.91 14.45
CA PRO A 263 -21.58 -4.63 13.80
C PRO A 263 -22.86 -3.82 13.98
N PRO A 264 -22.80 -2.47 13.99
CA PRO A 264 -23.97 -1.63 14.06
C PRO A 264 -24.90 -1.85 12.86
N ASP A 265 -26.21 -1.64 13.06
CA ASP A 265 -27.18 -1.68 11.94
C ASP A 265 -27.05 -0.40 11.11
N ALA A 266 -26.13 -0.44 10.15
CA ALA A 266 -25.80 0.64 9.25
C ALA A 266 -25.58 0.10 7.83
N GLU A 267 -25.62 0.98 6.85
CA GLU A 267 -25.22 0.66 5.49
C GLU A 267 -23.71 0.92 5.31
N PHE A 268 -23.03 -0.07 4.76
CA PHE A 268 -21.59 -0.02 4.53
C PHE A 268 -21.29 0.09 3.03
N GLN A 269 -20.42 1.02 2.66
CA GLN A 269 -19.80 1.04 1.34
C GLN A 269 -18.52 0.20 1.38
N VAL A 270 -18.21 -0.49 0.29
CA VAL A 270 -16.94 -1.20 0.13
C VAL A 270 -16.03 -0.41 -0.79
N ALA A 271 -14.85 -0.07 -0.33
CA ALA A 271 -13.79 0.55 -1.13
C ALA A 271 -12.63 -0.43 -1.33
N ILE A 272 -12.24 -0.63 -2.59
CA ILE A 272 -11.20 -1.58 -3.00
C ILE A 272 -9.99 -0.83 -3.53
N ALA A 273 -8.79 -1.15 -3.03
CA ALA A 273 -7.53 -0.54 -3.40
C ALA A 273 -6.40 -1.57 -3.56
N GLY A 274 -5.22 -1.10 -3.96
CA GLY A 274 -4.01 -1.90 -4.14
C GLY A 274 -3.74 -2.33 -5.57
N GLY A 275 -2.47 -2.60 -5.88
CA GLY A 275 -1.99 -2.87 -7.24
C GLY A 275 -2.63 -4.08 -7.91
N SER A 276 -2.96 -5.14 -7.15
CA SER A 276 -3.59 -6.35 -7.70
C SER A 276 -5.01 -6.13 -8.17
N THR A 277 -5.67 -5.04 -7.77
CA THR A 277 -7.03 -4.69 -8.21
C THR A 277 -7.06 -3.99 -9.57
N ARG A 278 -5.90 -3.71 -10.16
CA ARG A 278 -5.79 -3.10 -11.50
C ARG A 278 -6.31 -4.01 -12.61
N ALA A 279 -6.33 -5.33 -12.41
CA ALA A 279 -6.90 -6.27 -13.36
C ALA A 279 -8.32 -5.83 -13.76
N ARG A 280 -8.57 -5.74 -15.07
CA ARG A 280 -9.90 -5.40 -15.60
C ARG A 280 -10.92 -6.44 -15.15
N GLY A 281 -12.15 -6.02 -14.79
CA GLY A 281 -13.19 -6.92 -14.29
C GLY A 281 -13.02 -7.33 -12.82
N PHE A 282 -12.03 -6.78 -12.08
CA PHE A 282 -11.80 -7.12 -10.68
C PHE A 282 -13.02 -6.77 -9.81
N VAL A 283 -13.61 -5.58 -9.98
CA VAL A 283 -14.77 -5.15 -9.21
C VAL A 283 -15.96 -6.06 -9.47
N ASP A 284 -16.24 -6.35 -10.73
CA ASP A 284 -17.38 -7.22 -11.13
C ASP A 284 -17.25 -8.61 -10.51
N MET A 285 -16.04 -9.18 -10.51
CA MET A 285 -15.78 -10.48 -9.86
C MET A 285 -15.93 -10.38 -8.35
N PHE A 286 -15.44 -9.31 -7.72
CA PHE A 286 -15.56 -9.08 -6.29
C PHE A 286 -17.03 -8.97 -5.87
N GLU A 287 -17.84 -8.17 -6.59
CA GLU A 287 -19.29 -8.01 -6.33
C GLU A 287 -20.03 -9.34 -6.47
N LYS A 288 -19.72 -10.11 -7.52
CA LYS A 288 -20.30 -11.44 -7.73
C LYS A 288 -20.00 -12.36 -6.54
N ARG A 289 -18.74 -12.46 -6.11
CA ARG A 289 -18.36 -13.32 -4.98
C ARG A 289 -18.91 -12.82 -3.64
N MET A 290 -19.02 -11.51 -3.48
CA MET A 290 -19.62 -10.91 -2.28
C MET A 290 -21.11 -11.25 -2.19
N ALA A 291 -21.85 -11.19 -3.28
CA ALA A 291 -23.28 -11.58 -3.33
C ALA A 291 -23.46 -13.06 -2.98
N GLU A 292 -22.61 -13.94 -3.50
CA GLU A 292 -22.63 -15.39 -3.20
C GLU A 292 -22.25 -15.68 -1.73
N THR A 293 -21.41 -14.85 -1.11
CA THR A 293 -20.95 -15.05 0.28
C THR A 293 -22.00 -14.68 1.32
N SER A 294 -22.89 -13.73 1.02
CA SER A 294 -23.95 -13.23 1.93
C SER A 294 -23.38 -12.75 3.26
N LEU A 295 -22.77 -11.56 3.28
CA LEU A 295 -22.20 -10.95 4.48
C LEU A 295 -23.30 -10.55 5.48
N PRO A 296 -23.06 -10.62 6.81
CA PRO A 296 -24.04 -10.24 7.84
C PRO A 296 -24.10 -8.72 8.09
N ILE A 297 -23.89 -7.91 7.05
CA ILE A 297 -23.99 -6.45 7.05
C ILE A 297 -24.67 -5.99 5.75
N LYS A 298 -25.29 -4.82 5.78
CA LYS A 298 -25.91 -4.22 4.60
C LYS A 298 -24.84 -3.51 3.77
N ILE A 299 -24.59 -3.97 2.56
CA ILE A 299 -23.68 -3.30 1.61
C ILE A 299 -24.49 -2.45 0.64
N SER A 300 -24.20 -1.14 0.59
CA SER A 300 -24.90 -0.21 -0.31
C SER A 300 -24.22 -0.11 -1.69
N SER A 301 -22.89 -0.21 -1.75
CA SER A 301 -22.12 -0.13 -2.99
C SER A 301 -20.72 -0.69 -2.86
N VAL A 302 -20.15 -1.09 -4.00
CA VAL A 302 -18.71 -1.43 -4.12
C VAL A 302 -18.06 -0.46 -5.09
N LYS A 303 -16.93 0.11 -4.71
CA LYS A 303 -16.18 1.02 -5.59
C LYS A 303 -14.68 0.68 -5.55
N LYS A 304 -14.04 0.83 -6.68
CA LYS A 304 -12.58 0.82 -6.78
C LYS A 304 -12.05 2.20 -6.44
N ALA A 305 -11.04 2.28 -5.59
CA ALA A 305 -10.40 3.53 -5.23
C ALA A 305 -9.95 4.30 -6.48
N ARG A 306 -10.26 5.59 -6.51
CA ARG A 306 -9.95 6.48 -7.62
C ARG A 306 -9.34 7.77 -7.09
N TYR A 307 -8.20 8.14 -7.62
CA TYR A 307 -7.61 9.45 -7.39
C TYR A 307 -7.87 10.34 -8.61
N ILE A 308 -8.44 11.51 -8.40
CA ILE A 308 -8.62 12.53 -9.44
C ILE A 308 -7.55 13.60 -9.20
N SER A 309 -6.53 13.65 -10.03
CA SER A 309 -5.58 14.76 -10.06
C SER A 309 -6.24 15.98 -10.70
N HIS A 310 -6.12 17.14 -10.07
CA HIS A 310 -6.57 18.42 -10.66
C HIS A 310 -5.76 18.81 -11.91
N SER A 311 -4.64 18.14 -12.17
CA SER A 311 -3.78 18.38 -13.34
C SER A 311 -4.28 17.73 -14.64
N GLY A 312 -5.48 17.16 -14.67
CA GLY A 312 -6.08 16.61 -15.89
C GLY A 312 -5.47 15.30 -16.39
N SER A 313 -4.44 14.77 -15.77
CA SER A 313 -3.95 13.42 -16.03
C SER A 313 -4.85 12.44 -15.30
N ASP A 314 -5.48 11.53 -16.05
CA ASP A 314 -6.49 10.56 -15.60
C ASP A 314 -5.86 9.40 -14.79
N SER A 315 -5.10 9.72 -13.73
CA SER A 315 -4.45 8.71 -12.88
C SER A 315 -5.41 8.20 -11.80
N ARG A 316 -6.47 7.53 -12.22
CA ARG A 316 -7.39 6.76 -11.38
C ARG A 316 -6.73 5.44 -10.96
N ASP A 317 -5.60 5.52 -10.25
CA ASP A 317 -4.85 4.33 -9.89
C ASP A 317 -5.11 3.96 -8.43
N PRO A 318 -5.71 2.77 -8.17
CA PRO A 318 -5.94 2.27 -6.82
C PRO A 318 -4.65 2.02 -6.02
N LEU A 319 -3.50 2.08 -6.67
CA LEU A 319 -2.19 1.90 -6.04
C LEU A 319 -1.89 3.00 -5.01
N TYR A 320 -2.36 4.23 -5.25
CA TYR A 320 -2.04 5.39 -4.40
C TYR A 320 -2.99 5.58 -3.21
N ALA A 321 -4.06 4.80 -3.13
CA ALA A 321 -5.11 4.99 -2.13
C ALA A 321 -4.60 4.88 -0.69
N ILE A 322 -3.69 3.94 -0.41
CA ILE A 322 -3.17 3.72 0.95
C ILE A 322 -2.33 4.94 1.40
N ALA A 323 -1.38 5.38 0.58
CA ALA A 323 -0.56 6.56 0.88
C ALA A 323 -1.43 7.83 1.05
N ARG A 324 -2.47 7.99 0.21
CA ARG A 324 -3.45 9.06 0.34
C ARG A 324 -4.21 8.98 1.65
N GLY A 325 -4.68 7.80 2.05
CA GLY A 325 -5.39 7.59 3.31
C GLY A 325 -4.50 7.87 4.52
N CYS A 326 -3.24 7.49 4.48
CA CYS A 326 -2.24 7.88 5.48
C CYS A 326 -2.09 9.40 5.58
N LEU A 327 -2.02 10.11 4.44
CA LEU A 327 -1.96 11.56 4.42
C LEU A 327 -3.22 12.20 5.03
N ILE A 328 -4.41 11.72 4.69
CA ILE A 328 -5.67 12.22 5.25
C ILE A 328 -5.69 12.01 6.78
N ALA A 329 -5.26 10.84 7.26
CA ALA A 329 -5.14 10.58 8.69
C ALA A 329 -4.15 11.54 9.37
N ALA A 330 -3.03 11.85 8.73
CA ALA A 330 -2.04 12.81 9.23
C ALA A 330 -2.61 14.23 9.32
N LEU A 331 -3.29 14.69 8.28
CA LEU A 331 -3.96 16.00 8.27
C LEU A 331 -5.06 16.11 9.34
N THR A 332 -5.84 15.04 9.53
CA THR A 332 -6.88 14.97 10.57
C THR A 332 -6.26 15.07 11.97
N LYS A 333 -5.13 14.38 12.19
CA LYS A 333 -4.42 14.45 13.47
C LYS A 333 -3.86 15.86 13.76
N GLU A 334 -3.28 16.52 12.75
CA GLU A 334 -2.80 17.91 12.90
C GLU A 334 -3.95 18.86 13.25
N ALA A 335 -5.09 18.75 12.56
CA ALA A 335 -6.26 19.57 12.86
C ALA A 335 -6.76 19.39 14.29
N THR A 336 -6.78 18.15 14.80
CA THR A 336 -7.16 17.85 16.17
C THR A 336 -6.19 18.49 17.18
N LEU A 337 -4.88 18.35 16.95
CA LEU A 337 -3.85 18.92 17.83
C LEU A 337 -3.91 20.45 17.86
N HIS A 338 -4.17 21.11 16.74
CA HIS A 338 -4.36 22.55 16.71
C HIS A 338 -5.59 23.00 17.51
N SER A 339 -6.72 22.29 17.36
CA SER A 339 -7.94 22.58 18.11
C SER A 339 -7.75 22.40 19.64
N GLU A 340 -7.07 21.35 20.05
CA GLU A 340 -6.75 21.11 21.46
C GLU A 340 -5.83 22.19 22.04
N ALA A 341 -4.83 22.64 21.28
CA ALA A 341 -3.93 23.71 21.68
C ALA A 341 -4.65 25.07 21.85
N GLN A 342 -5.60 25.39 20.95
CA GLN A 342 -6.44 26.59 21.05
C GLN A 342 -7.36 26.58 22.26
N ILE A 343 -7.94 25.43 22.60
CA ILE A 343 -8.80 25.30 23.80
C ILE A 343 -7.99 25.47 25.11
N GLN A 344 -6.73 24.96 25.09
CA GLN A 344 -5.87 25.05 26.30
C GLN A 344 -5.22 26.43 26.51
N ASN A 345 -5.15 27.28 25.47
CA ASN A 345 -4.55 28.62 25.60
C ASN A 345 -5.34 29.68 24.81
N PRO A 346 -6.54 30.06 25.29
CA PRO A 346 -7.43 31.00 24.57
C PRO A 346 -6.81 32.40 24.44
N ALA A 347 -5.93 32.83 25.34
CA ALA A 347 -5.30 34.15 25.30
C ALA A 347 -4.29 34.32 24.15
N ALA A 348 -3.69 33.23 23.65
CA ALA A 348 -2.80 33.28 22.50
C ALA A 348 -3.56 33.44 21.15
N THR A 349 -4.83 33.06 21.12
CA THR A 349 -5.68 33.16 19.92
C THR A 349 -6.18 34.60 19.70
N GLU A 350 -6.47 35.35 20.78
CA GLU A 350 -6.85 36.75 20.70
C GLU A 350 -5.68 37.66 20.27
N ALA A 351 -4.44 37.32 20.64
CA ALA A 351 -3.26 38.08 20.23
C ALA A 351 -2.93 37.93 18.72
N LEU A 352 -3.12 36.76 18.14
CA LEU A 352 -2.91 36.51 16.70
C LEU A 352 -4.01 37.16 15.83
N ALA A 353 -5.24 37.23 16.34
CA ALA A 353 -6.35 37.88 15.61
C ALA A 353 -6.22 39.42 15.62
N ALA A 354 -5.48 39.99 16.58
CA ALA A 354 -5.24 41.43 16.68
C ALA A 354 -4.06 41.89 15.79
N GLU A 355 -3.16 40.99 15.37
CA GLU A 355 -2.06 41.33 14.44
C GLU A 355 -2.47 41.26 12.94
N ASP A 356 -3.61 40.64 12.62
CA ASP A 356 -4.13 40.57 11.23
C ASP A 356 -5.10 41.74 10.89
N GLU A 357 -5.40 42.65 11.83
CA GLU A 357 -6.27 43.83 11.63
C GLU A 357 -5.51 45.19 11.52
N ASP A 358 -4.18 45.21 11.56
CA ASP A 358 -3.31 46.37 11.33
C ASP A 358 -2.55 46.21 9.97
#